data_eb040e857a5aaa25f650abe40096257e
#
_entry.id   eb040e857a5aaa25f650abe40096257e
#
_cell.length_a   1.000
_cell.length_b   1.000
_cell.length_c   1.000
_cell.angle_alpha   90.00
_cell.angle_beta   90.00
_cell.angle_gamma   90.00
#
_symmetry.space_group_name_H-M   'P 1'
#
loop_
_entity.id
_entity.type
_entity.pdbx_description
1 polymer ?
#
loop_
_entity_poly.entity_id
_entity_poly.type
_entity_poly.pdbx_seq_one_letter_code
_entity_poly.pdbx_strand_id
1 'polypeptide(L)'
;MKSFNGNRLKTARQYRGLTVEELSQKINVSKQAVSQYETGKIEDVPFQKILAISGALNFPYRYFAQEDISNIKTGATYFRSLMKTSKKYRLAQEIKMEHIATIYSLLNEYVTFPQLNLPGWIGEITSPAEAAKELRNYWGLGD
;
A
#
# COMPACT_ATOMS: atom_id res chain seq x y z
N MET A 1 -24.16 -11.47 -6.34
CA MET A 1 -22.73 -11.29 -6.02
C MET A 1 -22.41 -9.81 -6.15
N LYS A 2 -21.62 -9.19 -5.25
CA LYS A 2 -21.11 -7.83 -5.49
C LYS A 2 -20.30 -7.84 -6.79
N SER A 3 -20.44 -6.80 -7.63
CA SER A 3 -19.74 -6.67 -8.91
C SER A 3 -18.22 -6.62 -8.69
N PHE A 4 -17.46 -7.00 -9.72
CA PHE A 4 -16.01 -6.92 -9.71
C PHE A 4 -15.56 -5.46 -9.60
N ASN A 5 -14.61 -5.18 -8.69
CA ASN A 5 -14.09 -3.84 -8.46
C ASN A 5 -12.72 -3.65 -9.15
N GLY A 6 -12.71 -2.91 -10.24
CA GLY A 6 -11.51 -2.62 -11.02
C GLY A 6 -10.46 -1.80 -10.25
N ASN A 7 -10.88 -0.91 -9.35
CA ASN A 7 -9.95 -0.15 -8.51
C ASN A 7 -9.17 -1.08 -7.57
N ARG A 8 -9.83 -2.09 -7.02
CA ARG A 8 -9.17 -3.14 -6.21
C ARG A 8 -8.17 -3.94 -7.02
N LEU A 9 -8.48 -4.26 -8.28
CA LEU A 9 -7.53 -4.92 -9.19
C LEU A 9 -6.30 -4.04 -9.40
N LYS A 10 -6.48 -2.76 -9.72
CA LYS A 10 -5.41 -1.80 -9.92
C LYS A 10 -4.53 -1.67 -8.68
N THR A 11 -5.13 -1.52 -7.51
CA THR A 11 -4.43 -1.42 -6.22
C THR A 11 -3.62 -2.69 -5.93
N ALA A 12 -4.19 -3.88 -6.11
CA ALA A 12 -3.49 -5.15 -5.90
C ALA A 12 -2.30 -5.34 -6.86
N ARG A 13 -2.47 -4.99 -8.13
CA ARG A 13 -1.38 -5.01 -9.12
C ARG A 13 -0.24 -4.07 -8.73
N GLN A 14 -0.57 -2.84 -8.38
CA GLN A 14 0.40 -1.82 -7.96
C GLN A 14 1.09 -2.21 -6.65
N TYR A 15 0.36 -2.78 -5.68
CA TYR A 15 0.92 -3.34 -4.45
C TYR A 15 2.02 -4.38 -4.74
N ARG A 16 1.83 -5.21 -5.77
CA ARG A 16 2.83 -6.19 -6.23
C ARG A 16 3.93 -5.58 -7.11
N GLY A 17 3.88 -4.28 -7.40
CA GLY A 17 4.85 -3.60 -8.28
C GLY A 17 4.78 -4.07 -9.73
N LEU A 18 3.62 -4.57 -10.17
CA LEU A 18 3.43 -5.05 -11.53
C LEU A 18 2.90 -3.94 -12.45
N THR A 19 3.39 -3.93 -13.69
CA THR A 19 2.80 -3.16 -14.79
C THR A 19 1.54 -3.85 -15.32
N VAL A 20 0.71 -3.13 -16.08
CA VAL A 20 -0.45 -3.71 -16.78
C VAL A 20 -0.02 -4.85 -17.70
N GLU A 21 1.13 -4.71 -18.38
CA GLU A 21 1.68 -5.72 -19.27
C GLU A 21 2.12 -6.97 -18.51
N GLU A 22 2.88 -6.83 -17.46
CA GLU A 22 3.32 -7.96 -16.62
C GLU A 22 2.12 -8.75 -16.06
N LEU A 23 1.05 -8.06 -15.65
CA LEU A 23 -0.17 -8.74 -15.20
C LEU A 23 -0.89 -9.43 -16.37
N SER A 24 -1.02 -8.77 -17.53
CA SER A 24 -1.70 -9.33 -18.70
C SER A 24 -1.07 -10.65 -19.16
N GLN A 25 0.26 -10.74 -19.15
CA GLN A 25 1.00 -11.97 -19.43
C GLN A 25 0.73 -13.07 -18.40
N LYS A 26 0.72 -12.72 -17.10
CA LYS A 26 0.47 -13.68 -16.02
C LYS A 26 -0.92 -14.32 -16.07
N ILE A 27 -1.95 -13.57 -16.49
CA ILE A 27 -3.33 -14.06 -16.53
C ILE A 27 -3.82 -14.42 -17.94
N ASN A 28 -2.89 -14.41 -18.91
CA ASN A 28 -3.15 -14.73 -20.32
C ASN A 28 -4.34 -13.97 -20.91
N VAL A 29 -4.23 -12.63 -20.90
CA VAL A 29 -5.17 -11.71 -21.55
C VAL A 29 -4.39 -10.57 -22.21
N SER A 30 -5.08 -9.76 -23.02
CA SER A 30 -4.45 -8.56 -23.61
C SER A 30 -4.25 -7.47 -22.56
N LYS A 31 -3.26 -6.61 -22.77
CA LYS A 31 -3.02 -5.37 -22.01
C LYS A 31 -4.28 -4.49 -21.93
N GLN A 32 -4.99 -4.42 -23.07
CA GLN A 32 -6.24 -3.66 -23.19
C GLN A 32 -7.33 -4.24 -22.26
N ALA A 33 -7.45 -5.57 -22.17
CA ALA A 33 -8.42 -6.21 -21.29
C ALA A 33 -8.13 -5.88 -19.81
N VAL A 34 -6.88 -5.96 -19.37
CA VAL A 34 -6.50 -5.57 -18.00
C VAL A 34 -6.87 -4.10 -17.72
N SER A 35 -6.56 -3.20 -18.66
CA SER A 35 -6.91 -1.79 -18.53
C SER A 35 -8.44 -1.56 -18.45
N GLN A 36 -9.21 -2.32 -19.22
CA GLN A 36 -10.67 -2.25 -19.19
C GLN A 36 -11.25 -2.80 -17.87
N TYR A 37 -10.67 -3.86 -17.32
CA TYR A 37 -11.01 -4.36 -16.00
C TYR A 37 -10.72 -3.32 -14.91
N GLU A 38 -9.53 -2.69 -14.93
CA GLU A 38 -9.12 -1.68 -13.94
C GLU A 38 -9.97 -0.40 -14.00
N THR A 39 -10.46 -0.02 -15.18
CA THR A 39 -11.28 1.18 -15.36
C THR A 39 -12.78 0.94 -15.22
N GLY A 40 -13.19 -0.30 -14.95
CA GLY A 40 -14.61 -0.67 -14.85
C GLY A 40 -15.37 -0.62 -16.19
N LYS A 41 -14.68 -0.52 -17.35
CA LYS A 41 -15.31 -0.60 -18.65
C LYS A 41 -15.88 -1.99 -18.95
N ILE A 42 -15.32 -3.02 -18.33
CA ILE A 42 -15.84 -4.37 -18.30
C ILE A 42 -16.14 -4.68 -16.83
N GLU A 43 -17.42 -4.68 -16.50
CA GLU A 43 -17.90 -4.95 -15.13
C GLU A 43 -18.11 -6.44 -14.88
N ASP A 44 -18.55 -7.17 -15.93
CA ASP A 44 -18.78 -8.62 -15.85
C ASP A 44 -17.51 -9.39 -16.22
N VAL A 45 -16.60 -9.49 -15.27
CA VAL A 45 -15.37 -10.26 -15.42
C VAL A 45 -15.66 -11.73 -15.12
N PRO A 46 -15.40 -12.67 -16.06
CA PRO A 46 -15.64 -14.09 -15.85
C PRO A 46 -14.94 -14.62 -14.60
N PHE A 47 -15.62 -15.41 -13.80
CA PHE A 47 -15.09 -15.94 -12.53
C PHE A 47 -13.74 -16.65 -12.69
N GLN A 48 -13.54 -17.38 -13.78
CA GLN A 48 -12.25 -18.00 -14.11
C GLN A 48 -11.11 -16.96 -14.24
N LYS A 49 -11.40 -15.78 -14.77
CA LYS A 49 -10.41 -14.69 -14.84
C LYS A 49 -10.16 -14.06 -13.47
N ILE A 50 -11.19 -13.96 -12.63
CA ILE A 50 -11.03 -13.50 -11.25
C ILE A 50 -10.12 -14.47 -10.47
N LEU A 51 -10.27 -15.77 -10.65
CA LEU A 51 -9.38 -16.77 -10.05
C LEU A 51 -7.94 -16.66 -10.56
N ALA A 52 -7.75 -16.46 -11.87
CA ALA A 52 -6.43 -16.24 -12.46
C ALA A 52 -5.76 -14.96 -11.88
N ILE A 53 -6.52 -13.86 -11.76
CA ILE A 53 -6.08 -12.62 -11.11
C ILE A 53 -5.70 -12.86 -9.65
N SER A 54 -6.56 -13.56 -8.91
CA SER A 54 -6.35 -13.94 -7.51
C SER A 54 -5.02 -14.71 -7.32
N GLY A 55 -4.78 -15.71 -8.14
CA GLY A 55 -3.54 -16.48 -8.12
C GLY A 55 -2.31 -15.66 -8.51
N ALA A 56 -2.41 -14.88 -9.59
CA ALA A 56 -1.29 -14.06 -10.10
C ALA A 56 -0.86 -12.96 -9.12
N LEU A 57 -1.81 -12.40 -8.38
CA LEU A 57 -1.56 -11.31 -7.43
C LEU A 57 -1.43 -11.78 -5.98
N ASN A 58 -1.75 -13.04 -5.70
CA ASN A 58 -1.82 -13.61 -4.34
C ASN A 58 -2.69 -12.74 -3.40
N PHE A 59 -3.93 -12.49 -3.84
CA PHE A 59 -4.99 -11.88 -3.07
C PHE A 59 -6.22 -12.79 -3.12
N PRO A 60 -7.01 -12.90 -2.03
CA PRO A 60 -8.24 -13.68 -2.04
C PRO A 60 -9.20 -13.15 -3.12
N TYR A 61 -9.88 -14.03 -3.87
CA TYR A 61 -10.82 -13.59 -4.91
C TYR A 61 -11.91 -12.63 -4.39
N ARG A 62 -12.34 -12.80 -3.13
CA ARG A 62 -13.31 -11.91 -2.46
C ARG A 62 -12.81 -10.48 -2.30
N TYR A 63 -11.50 -10.26 -2.31
CA TYR A 63 -10.90 -8.93 -2.26
C TYR A 63 -11.37 -8.06 -3.42
N PHE A 64 -11.52 -8.65 -4.61
CA PHE A 64 -11.92 -7.95 -5.84
C PHE A 64 -13.41 -7.65 -5.93
N ALA A 65 -14.23 -8.11 -4.98
CA ALA A 65 -15.66 -7.82 -4.89
C ALA A 65 -16.01 -6.85 -3.73
N GLN A 66 -15.00 -6.35 -3.03
CA GLN A 66 -15.20 -5.40 -1.93
C GLN A 66 -15.24 -3.95 -2.44
N GLU A 67 -15.86 -3.10 -1.66
CA GLU A 67 -15.80 -1.65 -1.88
C GLU A 67 -14.37 -1.13 -1.69
N ASP A 68 -14.08 0.04 -2.27
CA ASP A 68 -12.76 0.64 -2.11
C ASP A 68 -12.44 0.87 -0.63
N ILE A 69 -11.18 0.68 -0.26
CA ILE A 69 -10.70 1.03 1.06
C ILE A 69 -10.83 2.56 1.16
N SER A 70 -11.49 3.04 2.21
CA SER A 70 -11.55 4.47 2.50
C SER A 70 -10.13 5.04 2.41
N ASN A 71 -9.95 6.08 1.59
CA ASN A 71 -8.65 6.67 1.28
C ASN A 71 -8.06 7.34 2.52
N ILE A 72 -7.43 6.55 3.39
CA ILE A 72 -6.52 7.10 4.38
C ILE A 72 -5.27 7.51 3.59
N LYS A 73 -5.23 8.78 3.18
CA LYS A 73 -4.05 9.33 2.54
C LYS A 73 -2.97 9.43 3.60
N THR A 74 -1.97 8.60 3.49
CA THR A 74 -0.71 8.83 4.21
C THR A 74 -0.13 10.17 3.74
N GLY A 75 0.38 10.98 4.67
CA GLY A 75 1.07 12.22 4.33
C GLY A 75 2.27 11.98 3.41
N ALA A 76 3.09 12.99 3.19
CA ALA A 76 4.26 12.88 2.31
C ALA A 76 5.15 11.69 2.72
N THR A 77 5.30 10.72 1.82
CA THR A 77 6.19 9.58 2.02
C THR A 77 7.58 9.93 1.52
N TYR A 78 8.55 9.97 2.42
CA TYR A 78 9.94 10.30 2.10
C TYR A 78 10.73 9.03 1.83
N PHE A 79 11.34 8.94 0.64
CA PHE A 79 12.24 7.85 0.27
C PHE A 79 13.68 8.32 0.36
N ARG A 80 14.53 7.58 1.07
CA ARG A 80 15.96 7.90 1.25
C ARG A 80 16.73 8.06 -0.06
N SER A 81 16.30 7.43 -1.13
CA SER A 81 16.91 7.51 -2.45
C SER A 81 15.86 7.62 -3.55
N LEU A 82 15.39 8.85 -3.80
CA LEU A 82 14.40 9.15 -4.84
C LEU A 82 14.93 8.90 -6.26
N MET A 83 16.24 9.04 -6.48
CA MET A 83 16.81 9.05 -7.83
C MET A 83 17.04 7.66 -8.46
N LYS A 84 17.14 6.59 -7.66
CA LYS A 84 17.43 5.23 -8.14
C LYS A 84 16.24 4.28 -8.16
N THR A 85 15.11 4.62 -7.53
CA THR A 85 13.96 3.73 -7.42
C THR A 85 12.91 4.05 -8.47
N SER A 86 12.53 3.04 -9.29
CA SER A 86 11.51 3.25 -10.33
C SER A 86 10.16 3.65 -9.73
N LYS A 87 9.38 4.41 -10.50
CA LYS A 87 8.04 4.90 -10.08
C LYS A 87 7.12 3.77 -9.60
N LYS A 88 7.18 2.59 -10.25
CA LYS A 88 6.33 1.44 -9.87
C LYS A 88 6.63 0.92 -8.46
N TYR A 89 7.89 0.90 -8.05
CA TYR A 89 8.27 0.45 -6.70
C TYR A 89 7.94 1.48 -5.62
N ARG A 90 8.07 2.77 -5.92
CA ARG A 90 7.63 3.83 -5.01
C ARG A 90 6.13 3.73 -4.75
N LEU A 91 5.34 3.63 -5.80
CA LEU A 91 3.89 3.47 -5.70
C LEU A 91 3.50 2.21 -4.92
N ALA A 92 4.22 1.10 -5.12
CA ALA A 92 3.97 -0.12 -4.35
C ALA A 92 4.21 0.08 -2.84
N GLN A 93 5.24 0.86 -2.45
CA GLN A 93 5.50 1.17 -1.05
C GLN A 93 4.44 2.13 -0.47
N GLU A 94 4.02 3.14 -1.23
CA GLU A 94 2.93 4.05 -0.84
C GLU A 94 1.65 3.27 -0.52
N ILE A 95 1.23 2.35 -1.40
CA ILE A 95 0.05 1.51 -1.18
C ILE A 95 0.23 0.59 0.05
N LYS A 96 1.43 0.06 0.29
CA LYS A 96 1.70 -0.73 1.50
C LYS A 96 1.56 0.12 2.77
N MET A 97 2.02 1.36 2.75
CA MET A 97 1.86 2.29 3.86
C MET A 97 0.38 2.64 4.10
N GLU A 98 -0.41 2.84 3.04
CA GLU A 98 -1.85 3.05 3.14
C GLU A 98 -2.55 1.84 3.79
N HIS A 99 -2.17 0.61 3.41
CA HIS A 99 -2.70 -0.59 4.05
C HIS A 99 -2.33 -0.70 5.53
N ILE A 100 -1.08 -0.36 5.90
CA ILE A 100 -0.64 -0.32 7.29
C ILE A 100 -1.44 0.74 8.07
N ALA A 101 -1.61 1.93 7.51
CA ALA A 101 -2.39 2.99 8.13
C ALA A 101 -3.86 2.59 8.33
N THR A 102 -4.44 1.84 7.37
CA THR A 102 -5.79 1.31 7.47
C THR A 102 -5.90 0.29 8.61
N ILE A 103 -4.94 -0.63 8.72
CA ILE A 103 -4.89 -1.61 9.81
C ILE A 103 -4.72 -0.90 11.16
N TYR A 104 -3.83 0.09 11.22
CA TYR A 104 -3.60 0.88 12.44
C TYR A 104 -4.87 1.63 12.85
N SER A 105 -5.56 2.27 11.90
CA SER A 105 -6.83 2.96 12.18
C SER A 105 -7.89 2.01 12.73
N LEU A 106 -8.00 0.80 12.14
CA LEU A 106 -8.93 -0.21 12.61
C LEU A 106 -8.57 -0.70 14.03
N LEU A 107 -7.31 -0.95 14.29
CA LEU A 107 -6.85 -1.38 15.61
C LEU A 107 -7.07 -0.28 16.68
N ASN A 108 -6.94 0.99 16.31
CA ASN A 108 -7.14 2.13 17.21
C ASN A 108 -8.60 2.28 17.69
N GLU A 109 -9.55 1.61 17.04
CA GLU A 109 -10.94 1.52 17.54
C GLU A 109 -11.06 0.58 18.75
N TYR A 110 -10.14 -0.38 18.90
CA TYR A 110 -10.18 -1.41 19.94
C TYR A 110 -9.04 -1.30 20.97
N VAL A 111 -7.95 -0.64 20.62
CA VAL A 111 -6.74 -0.53 21.44
C VAL A 111 -6.28 0.93 21.48
N THR A 112 -6.06 1.46 22.68
CA THR A 112 -5.44 2.77 22.86
C THR A 112 -3.92 2.63 22.71
N PHE A 113 -3.37 3.15 21.62
CA PHE A 113 -1.93 3.21 21.44
C PHE A 113 -1.32 4.33 22.29
N PRO A 114 -0.09 4.15 22.79
CA PRO A 114 0.61 5.19 23.52
C PRO A 114 0.81 6.42 22.62
N GLN A 115 0.69 7.59 23.22
CA GLN A 115 0.96 8.84 22.50
C GLN A 115 2.44 8.92 22.14
N LEU A 116 2.73 9.65 21.04
CA LEU A 116 4.10 9.91 20.63
C LEU A 116 4.83 10.66 21.76
N ASN A 117 5.82 10.01 22.35
CA ASN A 117 6.60 10.55 23.45
C ASN A 117 7.93 11.10 22.91
N LEU A 118 7.89 12.29 22.38
CA LEU A 118 9.09 13.05 21.95
C LEU A 118 9.39 14.13 22.97
N PRO A 119 10.65 14.28 23.42
CA PRO A 119 11.04 15.40 24.26
C PRO A 119 10.97 16.71 23.48
N GLY A 120 10.50 17.79 24.14
CA GLY A 120 10.32 19.10 23.49
C GLY A 120 11.62 19.70 22.92
N TRP A 121 12.77 19.36 23.53
CA TRP A 121 14.10 19.85 23.13
C TRP A 121 14.67 19.14 21.88
N ILE A 122 14.05 18.05 21.40
CA ILE A 122 14.62 17.27 20.27
C ILE A 122 14.79 18.13 18.99
N GLY A 123 13.95 19.13 18.81
CA GLY A 123 14.03 20.04 17.66
C GLY A 123 15.16 21.09 17.76
N GLU A 124 15.79 21.23 18.92
CA GLU A 124 16.89 22.18 19.14
C GLU A 124 18.26 21.58 18.76
N ILE A 125 18.32 20.24 18.62
CA ILE A 125 19.53 19.53 18.25
C ILE A 125 19.72 19.57 16.74
N THR A 126 20.83 20.14 16.29
CA THR A 126 21.14 20.33 14.86
C THR A 126 21.78 19.09 14.21
N SER A 127 22.45 18.25 14.99
CA SER A 127 23.07 17.00 14.51
C SER A 127 22.10 15.83 14.56
N PRO A 128 21.74 15.20 13.41
CA PRO A 128 20.87 14.03 13.40
C PRO A 128 21.40 12.85 14.22
N ALA A 129 22.72 12.65 14.26
CA ALA A 129 23.35 11.58 15.01
C ALA A 129 23.22 11.83 16.53
N GLU A 130 23.43 13.07 16.97
CA GLU A 130 23.26 13.46 18.36
C GLU A 130 21.78 13.39 18.78
N ALA A 131 20.87 13.89 17.95
CA ALA A 131 19.44 13.76 18.21
C ALA A 131 18.99 12.31 18.36
N ALA A 132 19.49 11.41 17.51
CA ALA A 132 19.20 9.98 17.60
C ALA A 132 19.73 9.36 18.92
N LYS A 133 20.96 9.74 19.34
CA LYS A 133 21.56 9.26 20.59
C LYS A 133 20.76 9.74 21.80
N GLU A 134 20.46 11.03 21.86
CA GLU A 134 19.71 11.60 22.98
C GLU A 134 18.27 11.04 23.04
N LEU A 135 17.64 10.80 21.90
CA LEU A 135 16.32 10.18 21.87
C LEU A 135 16.35 8.72 22.36
N ARG A 136 17.38 7.96 21.99
CA ARG A 136 17.57 6.58 22.51
C ARG A 136 17.75 6.59 24.02
N ASN A 137 18.57 7.51 24.54
CA ASN A 137 18.78 7.68 25.98
C ASN A 137 17.47 8.02 26.70
N TYR A 138 16.71 8.96 26.14
CA TYR A 138 15.40 9.38 26.67
C TYR A 138 14.40 8.21 26.77
N TRP A 139 14.41 7.33 25.78
CA TRP A 139 13.56 6.14 25.76
C TRP A 139 14.17 4.92 26.51
N GLY A 140 15.35 5.04 27.10
CA GLY A 140 16.01 3.96 27.81
C GLY A 140 16.46 2.80 26.91
N LEU A 141 16.72 3.06 25.64
CA LEU A 141 17.12 2.03 24.67
C LEU A 141 18.63 1.75 24.66
N GLY A 142 19.40 2.49 25.47
CA GLY A 142 20.87 2.39 25.52
C GLY A 142 21.56 2.96 24.28
N ASP A 143 22.90 2.87 24.26
CA ASP A 143 23.76 3.37 23.16
C ASP A 143 23.64 2.51 21.88
#